data_73426c3b17d21cec121e496b416f3292
#
_entry.id   73426c3b17d21cec121e496b416f3292
#
_cell.length_a   1.000
_cell.length_b   1.000
_cell.length_c   1.000
_cell.angle_alpha   90.00
_cell.angle_beta   90.00
_cell.angle_gamma   90.00
#
_symmetry.space_group_name_H-M   'P 1'
#
loop_
_entity.id
_entity.type
_entity.pdbx_description
1 polymer ?
#
loop_
_entity_poly.entity_id
_entity_poly.type
_entity_poly.pdbx_seq_one_letter_code
_entity_poly.pdbx_strand_id
1 'polypeptide(L)'
;YEICACLVGSEMCIRDSMSTFQNTAGRMTNYRWIICAMLFFATTVNYLDRQVLSLTWKDFISPEFHWTDTHYGYITAIFSIVYALGNLFAGRFIDWMGTKKGYLWAIAVWSIGACMHALCGLATEMTLGIENAANMISATGALASTIAITSVYYFIAARIILGIGEAGNFPAAIKVTAEYFPKKDRAFSTSIFNAGSTIGALIAPLCIPTLARYFQRMGVGNGWEMAFIVIGGLGFIWMGLWIFMYKKPDENPHVNAAELAYIEQDKDNEEDKKATTPTTKDEKSISFLQCFKYPQTWAVFFGKFMTDGVWWFFLFWAPAYISDVYGFSSDTPTAQMLIFVLYAITMLSVYGGKLPTIIINKTGKNPYAARMQAMFIFALFPLLALFAQPLGNKEVFGEQAYWFPIIIIGIAGAAHQSWSANIYSVVGDMFPKSTIATIVGIGGMAGGISSFLINM
;
A
#
# COMPACT_ATOMS: atom_id res chain seq x y z
N TYR A 1 -50.68 43.36 22.16
CA TYR A 1 -49.80 44.14 21.22
C TYR A 1 -48.32 44.03 21.59
N GLU A 2 -47.97 43.90 22.86
CA GLU A 2 -46.55 43.79 23.28
C GLU A 2 -45.94 42.39 23.05
N ILE A 3 -46.71 41.33 23.00
CA ILE A 3 -46.25 39.98 22.75
C ILE A 3 -45.81 39.76 21.28
N CYS A 4 -46.45 40.46 20.34
CA CYS A 4 -46.06 40.41 18.92
C CYS A 4 -44.72 41.11 18.63
N ALA A 5 -44.40 42.16 19.35
CA ALA A 5 -43.15 42.93 19.18
C ALA A 5 -41.90 42.13 19.64
N CYS A 6 -42.04 41.31 20.71
CA CYS A 6 -40.96 40.43 21.21
C CYS A 6 -40.66 39.26 20.27
N LEU A 7 -41.66 38.68 19.61
CA LEU A 7 -41.47 37.60 18.66
C LEU A 7 -40.79 38.05 17.36
N VAL A 8 -41.17 39.22 16.85
CA VAL A 8 -40.54 39.82 15.65
C VAL A 8 -39.10 40.21 15.92
N GLY A 9 -38.80 40.71 17.12
CA GLY A 9 -37.43 41.05 17.53
C GLY A 9 -36.53 39.83 17.68
N SER A 10 -37.06 38.69 18.18
CA SER A 10 -36.29 37.46 18.30
C SER A 10 -36.01 36.78 16.95
N GLU A 11 -36.96 36.80 16.03
CA GLU A 11 -36.73 36.29 14.67
C GLU A 11 -35.74 37.12 13.87
N MET A 12 -35.76 38.45 14.05
CA MET A 12 -34.81 39.34 13.40
C MET A 12 -33.39 39.18 13.98
N CYS A 13 -33.25 39.00 15.29
CA CYS A 13 -31.96 38.70 15.93
C CYS A 13 -31.41 37.32 15.52
N ILE A 14 -32.27 36.31 15.35
CA ILE A 14 -31.86 34.98 14.86
C ILE A 14 -31.46 35.06 13.39
N ARG A 15 -32.18 35.81 12.59
CA ARG A 15 -31.88 35.99 11.15
C ARG A 15 -30.61 36.82 10.93
N ASP A 16 -30.37 37.84 11.71
CA ASP A 16 -29.15 38.65 11.68
C ASP A 16 -27.93 37.85 12.22
N SER A 17 -28.10 37.03 13.26
CA SER A 17 -27.05 36.13 13.72
C SER A 17 -26.74 35.03 12.68
N MET A 18 -27.76 34.48 12.01
CA MET A 18 -27.52 33.53 10.90
C MET A 18 -26.87 34.19 9.67
N SER A 19 -27.28 35.42 9.31
CA SER A 19 -26.65 36.16 8.21
C SER A 19 -25.24 36.62 8.55
N THR A 20 -24.96 36.95 9.80
CA THR A 20 -23.62 37.29 10.28
C THR A 20 -22.72 36.04 10.35
N PHE A 21 -23.27 34.87 10.70
CA PHE A 21 -22.55 33.60 10.61
C PHE A 21 -22.25 33.16 9.16
N GLN A 22 -23.14 33.44 8.20
CA GLN A 22 -22.89 33.18 6.78
C GLN A 22 -21.87 34.13 6.14
N ASN A 23 -21.74 35.38 6.64
CA ASN A 23 -20.79 36.37 6.11
C ASN A 23 -19.40 36.31 6.76
N THR A 24 -19.21 35.63 7.91
CA THR A 24 -17.92 35.41 8.54
C THR A 24 -17.28 34.04 8.18
N ALA A 25 -17.95 33.19 7.41
CA ALA A 25 -17.37 32.00 6.86
C ALA A 25 -16.40 32.38 5.73
N GLY A 26 -15.21 32.81 6.09
CA GLY A 26 -14.10 32.98 5.16
C GLY A 26 -13.94 31.75 4.30
N ARG A 27 -13.48 31.93 3.07
CA ARG A 27 -13.23 30.82 2.12
C ARG A 27 -12.42 29.72 2.81
N MET A 28 -12.94 28.48 2.83
CA MET A 28 -12.30 27.33 3.47
C MET A 28 -10.89 27.09 2.90
N THR A 29 -9.90 26.88 3.77
CA THR A 29 -8.48 26.78 3.39
C THR A 29 -8.13 25.51 2.64
N ASN A 30 -8.90 24.42 2.78
CA ASN A 30 -8.65 23.12 2.12
C ASN A 30 -7.30 22.47 2.44
N TYR A 31 -6.69 22.79 3.59
CA TYR A 31 -5.40 22.26 4.00
C TYR A 31 -5.40 20.73 4.16
N ARG A 32 -6.55 20.13 4.47
CA ARG A 32 -6.75 18.69 4.51
C ARG A 32 -6.28 17.96 3.25
N TRP A 33 -6.36 18.60 2.08
CA TRP A 33 -5.90 18.01 0.82
C TRP A 33 -4.38 18.00 0.71
N ILE A 34 -3.69 18.96 1.34
CA ILE A 34 -2.22 18.93 1.46
C ILE A 34 -1.79 17.76 2.33
N ILE A 35 -2.50 17.52 3.43
CA ILE A 35 -2.27 16.32 4.26
C ILE A 35 -2.55 15.04 3.46
N CYS A 36 -3.62 14.98 2.68
CA CYS A 36 -3.91 13.86 1.79
C CYS A 36 -2.80 13.63 0.75
N ALA A 37 -2.25 14.69 0.17
CA ALA A 37 -1.09 14.60 -0.73
C ALA A 37 0.16 14.05 -0.04
N MET A 38 0.37 14.40 1.24
CA MET A 38 1.43 13.81 2.06
C MET A 38 1.23 12.30 2.27
N LEU A 39 0.01 11.84 2.51
CA LEU A 39 -0.32 10.42 2.61
C LEU A 39 -0.11 9.68 1.28
N PHE A 40 -0.50 10.30 0.17
CA PHE A 40 -0.25 9.80 -1.18
C PHE A 40 1.26 9.65 -1.43
N PHE A 41 2.05 10.66 -1.09
CA PHE A 41 3.52 10.61 -1.25
C PHE A 41 4.15 9.51 -0.39
N ALA A 42 3.74 9.37 0.89
CA ALA A 42 4.22 8.29 1.75
C ALA A 42 3.94 6.91 1.15
N THR A 43 2.71 6.70 0.64
CA THR A 43 2.32 5.42 0.04
C THR A 43 3.06 5.16 -1.28
N THR A 44 3.31 6.20 -2.06
CA THR A 44 4.13 6.09 -3.30
C THR A 44 5.55 5.65 -2.97
N VAL A 45 6.22 6.29 -2.00
CA VAL A 45 7.57 5.91 -1.57
C VAL A 45 7.60 4.50 -1.01
N ASN A 46 6.62 4.13 -0.18
CA ASN A 46 6.50 2.80 0.38
C ASN A 46 6.48 1.69 -0.70
N TYR A 47 5.75 1.91 -1.80
CA TYR A 47 5.71 0.95 -2.90
C TYR A 47 6.95 1.02 -3.80
N LEU A 48 7.60 2.17 -3.92
CA LEU A 48 8.92 2.25 -4.56
C LEU A 48 9.95 1.42 -3.80
N ASP A 49 10.02 1.55 -2.46
CA ASP A 49 10.95 0.78 -1.61
C ASP A 49 10.78 -0.74 -1.77
N ARG A 50 9.53 -1.21 -1.85
CA ARG A 50 9.25 -2.65 -2.11
C ARG A 50 9.81 -3.13 -3.42
N GLN A 51 9.73 -2.30 -4.45
CA GLN A 51 10.12 -2.64 -5.80
C GLN A 51 11.64 -2.60 -6.03
N VAL A 52 12.41 -1.91 -5.17
CA VAL A 52 13.86 -1.81 -5.37
C VAL A 52 14.50 -3.20 -5.49
N LEU A 53 14.23 -4.10 -4.55
CA LEU A 53 14.79 -5.44 -4.61
C LEU A 53 14.26 -6.23 -5.82
N SER A 54 12.94 -6.16 -6.08
CA SER A 54 12.32 -6.87 -7.20
C SER A 54 12.91 -6.50 -8.56
N LEU A 55 13.28 -5.23 -8.73
CA LEU A 55 13.80 -4.70 -10.00
C LEU A 55 15.33 -4.77 -10.12
N THR A 56 16.04 -5.06 -9.03
CA THR A 56 17.51 -5.09 -9.04
C THR A 56 18.10 -6.47 -8.78
N TRP A 57 17.37 -7.39 -8.15
CA TRP A 57 17.98 -8.65 -7.68
C TRP A 57 18.50 -9.52 -8.81
N LYS A 58 17.74 -9.67 -9.91
CA LYS A 58 18.10 -10.62 -10.97
C LYS A 58 19.30 -10.16 -11.78
N ASP A 59 19.29 -8.89 -12.17
CA ASP A 59 20.26 -8.36 -13.14
C ASP A 59 21.49 -7.70 -12.47
N PHE A 60 21.38 -7.28 -11.18
CA PHE A 60 22.46 -6.59 -10.48
C PHE A 60 22.97 -7.36 -9.26
N ILE A 61 22.07 -7.87 -8.40
CA ILE A 61 22.44 -8.46 -7.10
C ILE A 61 22.82 -9.93 -7.25
N SER A 62 22.05 -10.72 -8.04
CA SER A 62 22.30 -12.15 -8.25
C SER A 62 23.67 -12.44 -8.83
N PRO A 63 24.19 -11.69 -9.82
CA PRO A 63 25.56 -11.92 -10.31
C PRO A 63 26.65 -11.69 -9.26
N GLU A 64 26.42 -10.78 -8.31
CA GLU A 64 27.38 -10.45 -7.25
C GLU A 64 27.43 -11.51 -6.16
N PHE A 65 26.25 -11.99 -5.71
CA PHE A 65 26.14 -12.92 -4.58
C PHE A 65 25.83 -14.36 -4.99
N HIS A 66 25.77 -14.67 -6.27
CA HIS A 66 25.41 -16.01 -6.79
C HIS A 66 24.05 -16.50 -6.33
N TRP A 67 23.05 -15.58 -6.25
CA TRP A 67 21.71 -15.96 -5.84
C TRP A 67 20.98 -16.78 -6.88
N THR A 68 20.19 -17.72 -6.37
CA THR A 68 19.17 -18.46 -7.12
C THR A 68 17.80 -17.89 -6.84
N ASP A 69 16.79 -18.29 -7.62
CA ASP A 69 15.39 -17.93 -7.38
C ASP A 69 14.94 -18.34 -5.97
N THR A 70 15.45 -19.46 -5.44
CA THR A 70 15.17 -19.92 -4.07
C THR A 70 15.66 -18.93 -3.02
N HIS A 71 16.86 -18.35 -3.17
CA HIS A 71 17.38 -17.35 -2.24
C HIS A 71 16.51 -16.09 -2.22
N TYR A 72 16.13 -15.59 -3.38
CA TYR A 72 15.21 -14.46 -3.49
C TYR A 72 13.82 -14.78 -2.91
N GLY A 73 13.31 -16.00 -3.18
CA GLY A 73 12.05 -16.50 -2.61
C GLY A 73 12.04 -16.46 -1.08
N TYR A 74 13.10 -16.92 -0.42
CA TYR A 74 13.22 -16.85 1.04
C TYR A 74 13.18 -15.40 1.58
N ILE A 75 13.89 -14.48 0.91
CA ILE A 75 13.93 -13.07 1.33
C ILE A 75 12.53 -12.43 1.23
N THR A 76 11.83 -12.68 0.13
CA THR A 76 10.47 -12.13 -0.09
C THR A 76 9.43 -12.82 0.80
N ALA A 77 9.55 -14.11 1.04
CA ALA A 77 8.68 -14.85 1.95
C ALA A 77 8.79 -14.34 3.39
N ILE A 78 10.01 -14.17 3.92
CA ILE A 78 10.21 -13.66 5.29
C ILE A 78 9.70 -12.23 5.41
N PHE A 79 9.93 -11.38 4.41
CA PHE A 79 9.33 -10.04 4.37
C PHE A 79 7.80 -10.11 4.48
N SER A 80 7.16 -10.98 3.71
CA SER A 80 5.71 -11.11 3.68
C SER A 80 5.10 -11.52 5.02
N ILE A 81 5.71 -12.49 5.72
CA ILE A 81 5.21 -12.92 7.04
C ILE A 81 5.47 -11.87 8.11
N VAL A 82 6.62 -11.19 8.11
CA VAL A 82 6.93 -10.10 9.03
C VAL A 82 5.97 -8.93 8.83
N TYR A 83 5.71 -8.55 7.58
CA TYR A 83 4.73 -7.52 7.25
C TYR A 83 3.31 -7.90 7.70
N ALA A 84 2.90 -9.15 7.49
CA ALA A 84 1.60 -9.66 7.93
C ALA A 84 1.43 -9.56 9.45
N LEU A 85 2.42 -10.03 10.21
CA LEU A 85 2.42 -9.94 11.67
C LEU A 85 2.47 -8.48 12.13
N GLY A 86 3.30 -7.67 11.49
CA GLY A 86 3.43 -6.24 11.77
C GLY A 86 2.09 -5.50 11.66
N ASN A 87 1.28 -5.80 10.64
CA ASN A 87 -0.04 -5.17 10.46
C ASN A 87 -0.99 -5.37 11.65
N LEU A 88 -0.91 -6.51 12.35
CA LEU A 88 -1.74 -6.76 13.53
C LEU A 88 -1.42 -5.83 14.71
N PHE A 89 -0.15 -5.44 14.83
CA PHE A 89 0.33 -4.64 15.96
C PHE A 89 0.46 -3.16 15.61
N ALA A 90 0.65 -2.83 14.34
CA ALA A 90 0.93 -1.47 13.88
C ALA A 90 -0.17 -0.48 14.26
N GLY A 91 -1.45 -0.86 14.14
CA GLY A 91 -2.57 -0.01 14.53
C GLY A 91 -2.51 0.39 16.00
N ARG A 92 -2.28 -0.57 16.90
CA ARG A 92 -2.12 -0.32 18.35
C ARG A 92 -0.89 0.53 18.66
N PHE A 93 0.21 0.31 17.96
CA PHE A 93 1.42 1.12 18.10
C PHE A 93 1.15 2.58 17.74
N ILE A 94 0.49 2.83 16.59
CA ILE A 94 0.10 4.18 16.16
C ILE A 94 -0.87 4.84 17.16
N ASP A 95 -1.80 4.07 17.74
CA ASP A 95 -2.73 4.58 18.74
C ASP A 95 -2.02 4.97 20.04
N TRP A 96 -1.08 4.16 20.49
CA TRP A 96 -0.29 4.40 21.70
C TRP A 96 0.67 5.58 21.56
N MET A 97 1.40 5.68 20.46
CA MET A 97 2.38 6.75 20.21
C MET A 97 1.73 8.08 19.83
N GLY A 98 0.46 8.06 19.39
CA GLY A 98 -0.22 9.16 18.71
C GLY A 98 0.18 9.27 17.25
N THR A 99 -0.73 9.79 16.43
CA THR A 99 -0.66 9.79 14.96
C THR A 99 0.65 10.37 14.41
N LYS A 100 1.03 11.57 14.87
CA LYS A 100 2.25 12.25 14.39
C LYS A 100 3.51 11.44 14.63
N LYS A 101 3.73 11.06 15.89
CA LYS A 101 4.96 10.36 16.31
C LYS A 101 4.97 8.92 15.80
N GLY A 102 3.84 8.23 15.90
CA GLY A 102 3.73 6.84 15.44
C GLY A 102 4.04 6.70 13.95
N TYR A 103 3.52 7.63 13.12
CA TYR A 103 3.81 7.62 11.68
C TYR A 103 5.28 7.94 11.40
N LEU A 104 5.87 8.94 12.07
CA LEU A 104 7.30 9.23 11.96
C LEU A 104 8.17 8.02 12.30
N TRP A 105 7.88 7.32 13.39
CA TRP A 105 8.60 6.11 13.77
C TRP A 105 8.46 4.99 12.74
N ALA A 106 7.27 4.76 12.24
CA ALA A 106 7.04 3.76 11.20
C ALA A 106 7.89 4.06 9.95
N ILE A 107 7.89 5.33 9.49
CA ILE A 107 8.68 5.73 8.32
C ILE A 107 10.19 5.70 8.60
N ALA A 108 10.62 6.12 9.78
CA ALA A 108 12.03 6.04 10.16
C ALA A 108 12.55 4.60 10.11
N VAL A 109 11.80 3.66 10.70
CA VAL A 109 12.17 2.24 10.72
C VAL A 109 12.22 1.66 9.30
N TRP A 110 11.23 1.93 8.46
CA TRP A 110 11.27 1.41 7.10
C TRP A 110 12.40 2.06 6.27
N SER A 111 12.61 3.38 6.38
CA SER A 111 13.67 4.06 5.61
C SER A 111 15.07 3.59 6.03
N ILE A 112 15.28 3.35 7.33
CA ILE A 112 16.51 2.72 7.83
C ILE A 112 16.64 1.32 7.24
N GLY A 113 15.58 0.50 7.28
CA GLY A 113 15.57 -0.83 6.70
C GLY A 113 15.87 -0.83 5.20
N ALA A 114 15.30 0.12 4.45
CA ALA A 114 15.59 0.30 3.03
C ALA A 114 17.08 0.61 2.80
N CYS A 115 17.62 1.61 3.49
CA CYS A 115 19.04 1.99 3.36
C CYS A 115 20.01 0.88 3.84
N MET A 116 19.61 0.06 4.82
CA MET A 116 20.43 -1.07 5.30
C MET A 116 20.69 -2.10 4.19
N HIS A 117 19.82 -2.27 3.20
CA HIS A 117 20.08 -3.16 2.09
C HIS A 117 21.37 -2.78 1.35
N ALA A 118 21.66 -1.51 1.21
CA ALA A 118 22.88 -1.04 0.56
C ALA A 118 24.17 -1.48 1.28
N LEU A 119 24.08 -1.80 2.57
CA LEU A 119 25.22 -2.25 3.39
C LEU A 119 25.42 -3.78 3.36
N CYS A 120 24.50 -4.54 2.76
CA CYS A 120 24.55 -6.00 2.77
C CYS A 120 25.78 -6.54 2.04
N GLY A 121 26.23 -5.89 0.96
CA GLY A 121 27.46 -6.21 0.25
C GLY A 121 28.67 -6.08 1.16
N LEU A 122 28.85 -4.90 1.72
CA LEU A 122 29.96 -4.62 2.65
C LEU A 122 29.95 -5.55 3.87
N ALA A 123 28.77 -5.83 4.44
CA ALA A 123 28.64 -6.76 5.55
C ALA A 123 29.07 -8.18 5.18
N THR A 124 28.75 -8.63 3.96
CA THR A 124 29.16 -9.93 3.44
C THR A 124 30.68 -9.99 3.23
N GLU A 125 31.28 -8.97 2.61
CA GLU A 125 32.73 -8.84 2.42
C GLU A 125 33.47 -8.91 3.77
N MET A 126 33.06 -8.10 4.72
CA MET A 126 33.67 -8.05 6.06
C MET A 126 33.58 -9.40 6.82
N THR A 127 32.44 -10.07 6.70
CA THR A 127 32.21 -11.35 7.40
C THR A 127 33.06 -12.49 6.83
N LEU A 128 33.23 -12.50 5.51
CA LEU A 128 33.98 -13.56 4.82
C LEU A 128 35.45 -13.21 4.60
N GLY A 129 35.87 -11.99 4.95
CA GLY A 129 37.25 -11.52 4.73
C GLY A 129 37.59 -11.34 3.24
N ILE A 130 36.60 -11.00 2.41
CA ILE A 130 36.77 -10.77 0.97
C ILE A 130 37.11 -9.28 0.77
N GLU A 131 38.13 -8.99 -0.04
CA GLU A 131 38.64 -7.62 -0.19
C GLU A 131 37.69 -6.65 -0.93
N ASN A 132 36.90 -7.17 -1.88
CA ASN A 132 36.03 -6.34 -2.71
C ASN A 132 34.93 -7.16 -3.44
N ALA A 133 33.95 -6.47 -3.98
CA ALA A 133 32.84 -7.05 -4.74
C ALA A 133 33.29 -7.81 -6.00
N ALA A 134 34.41 -7.41 -6.64
CA ALA A 134 34.93 -8.13 -7.81
C ALA A 134 35.36 -9.57 -7.46
N ASN A 135 35.94 -9.74 -6.25
CA ASN A 135 36.31 -11.05 -5.75
C ASN A 135 35.07 -11.90 -5.38
N MET A 136 33.97 -11.26 -4.93
CA MET A 136 32.68 -11.96 -4.74
C MET A 136 32.13 -12.46 -6.07
N ILE A 137 32.08 -11.61 -7.09
CA ILE A 137 31.56 -11.94 -8.43
C ILE A 137 32.34 -13.08 -9.08
N SER A 138 33.66 -13.12 -8.90
CA SER A 138 34.52 -14.14 -9.49
C SER A 138 34.60 -15.43 -8.69
N ALA A 139 33.97 -15.49 -7.51
CA ALA A 139 33.99 -16.66 -6.64
C ALA A 139 33.28 -17.87 -7.29
N THR A 140 33.79 -19.07 -7.02
CA THR A 140 33.24 -20.33 -7.55
C THR A 140 33.14 -21.42 -6.48
N GLY A 141 32.32 -22.41 -6.74
CA GLY A 141 32.21 -23.60 -5.88
C GLY A 141 31.70 -23.29 -4.47
N ALA A 142 32.36 -23.81 -3.45
CA ALA A 142 31.92 -23.65 -2.05
C ALA A 142 31.93 -22.20 -1.57
N LEU A 143 32.89 -21.38 -2.05
CA LEU A 143 32.94 -19.96 -1.68
C LEU A 143 31.71 -19.20 -2.21
N ALA A 144 31.33 -19.43 -3.47
CA ALA A 144 30.14 -18.82 -4.04
C ALA A 144 28.87 -19.18 -3.24
N SER A 145 28.73 -20.44 -2.85
CA SER A 145 27.60 -20.88 -2.01
C SER A 145 27.62 -20.22 -0.63
N THR A 146 28.79 -20.02 -0.02
CA THR A 146 28.93 -19.36 1.27
C THR A 146 28.58 -17.86 1.15
N ILE A 147 29.01 -17.19 0.08
CA ILE A 147 28.66 -15.80 -0.22
C ILE A 147 27.13 -15.67 -0.37
N ALA A 148 26.51 -16.56 -1.15
CA ALA A 148 25.06 -16.54 -1.32
C ALA A 148 24.31 -16.64 0.01
N ILE A 149 24.64 -17.64 0.82
CA ILE A 149 23.97 -17.86 2.12
C ILE A 149 24.19 -16.68 3.07
N THR A 150 25.44 -16.19 3.19
CA THR A 150 25.77 -15.11 4.09
C THR A 150 25.05 -13.81 3.71
N SER A 151 25.05 -13.45 2.42
CA SER A 151 24.35 -12.25 1.94
C SER A 151 22.84 -12.35 2.15
N VAL A 152 22.22 -13.53 1.92
CA VAL A 152 20.79 -13.77 2.17
C VAL A 152 20.43 -13.44 3.63
N TYR A 153 21.23 -13.84 4.61
CA TYR A 153 20.96 -13.49 6.01
C TYR A 153 20.96 -11.98 6.26
N TYR A 154 21.88 -11.23 5.67
CA TYR A 154 21.91 -9.76 5.79
C TYR A 154 20.70 -9.12 5.10
N PHE A 155 20.34 -9.57 3.90
CA PHE A 155 19.15 -9.07 3.22
C PHE A 155 17.86 -9.43 3.97
N ILE A 156 17.75 -10.60 4.58
CA ILE A 156 16.64 -10.96 5.46
C ILE A 156 16.55 -10.03 6.66
N ALA A 157 17.69 -9.74 7.33
CA ALA A 157 17.71 -8.83 8.48
C ALA A 157 17.22 -7.43 8.09
N ALA A 158 17.70 -6.88 6.96
CA ALA A 158 17.25 -5.60 6.44
C ALA A 158 15.75 -5.63 6.06
N ARG A 159 15.25 -6.73 5.46
CA ARG A 159 13.85 -6.93 5.12
C ARG A 159 12.92 -7.03 6.32
N ILE A 160 13.38 -7.62 7.43
CA ILE A 160 12.62 -7.66 8.68
C ILE A 160 12.40 -6.23 9.21
N ILE A 161 13.45 -5.41 9.26
CA ILE A 161 13.35 -4.03 9.70
C ILE A 161 12.43 -3.22 8.77
N LEU A 162 12.62 -3.35 7.45
CA LEU A 162 11.76 -2.73 6.44
C LEU A 162 10.29 -3.11 6.65
N GLY A 163 10.00 -4.41 6.76
CA GLY A 163 8.64 -4.94 6.89
C GLY A 163 7.91 -4.47 8.15
N ILE A 164 8.61 -4.38 9.28
CA ILE A 164 8.07 -3.85 10.53
C ILE A 164 7.67 -2.37 10.36
N GLY A 165 8.53 -1.57 9.75
CA GLY A 165 8.25 -0.15 9.50
C GLY A 165 7.12 0.06 8.51
N GLU A 166 7.13 -0.64 7.39
CA GLU A 166 6.11 -0.53 6.34
C GLU A 166 4.71 -0.91 6.80
N ALA A 167 4.58 -1.87 7.73
CA ALA A 167 3.30 -2.29 8.29
C ALA A 167 2.54 -1.14 8.97
N GLY A 168 3.24 -0.08 9.42
CA GLY A 168 2.63 1.10 10.04
C GLY A 168 2.02 2.10 9.07
N ASN A 169 2.34 2.04 7.77
CA ASN A 169 1.92 3.05 6.79
C ASN A 169 0.40 3.15 6.66
N PHE A 170 -0.28 2.07 6.32
CA PHE A 170 -1.73 2.07 6.13
C PHE A 170 -2.52 2.40 7.40
N PRO A 171 -2.26 1.80 8.57
CA PRO A 171 -2.94 2.17 9.81
C PRO A 171 -2.80 3.66 10.14
N ALA A 172 -1.60 4.22 9.99
CA ALA A 172 -1.36 5.64 10.22
C ALA A 172 -2.11 6.52 9.22
N ALA A 173 -2.06 6.21 7.91
CA ALA A 173 -2.74 6.97 6.88
C ALA A 173 -4.27 6.98 7.07
N ILE A 174 -4.87 5.84 7.43
CA ILE A 174 -6.30 5.74 7.73
C ILE A 174 -6.66 6.59 8.94
N LYS A 175 -5.83 6.58 10.00
CA LYS A 175 -6.05 7.40 11.19
C LYS A 175 -5.96 8.89 10.87
N VAL A 176 -4.96 9.34 10.12
CA VAL A 176 -4.84 10.73 9.64
C VAL A 176 -6.07 11.13 8.82
N THR A 177 -6.54 10.25 7.93
CA THR A 177 -7.76 10.49 7.15
C THR A 177 -8.98 10.65 8.05
N ALA A 178 -9.09 9.86 9.11
CA ALA A 178 -10.18 9.98 10.08
C ALA A 178 -10.12 11.28 10.89
N GLU A 179 -8.92 11.83 11.12
CA GLU A 179 -8.70 13.10 11.83
C GLU A 179 -8.99 14.33 10.97
N TYR A 180 -8.66 14.31 9.67
CA TYR A 180 -8.74 15.46 8.77
C TYR A 180 -9.96 15.47 7.85
N PHE A 181 -10.71 14.37 7.75
CA PHE A 181 -11.84 14.28 6.82
C PHE A 181 -13.13 13.85 7.52
N PRO A 182 -14.25 14.54 7.24
CA PRO A 182 -15.57 14.08 7.68
C PRO A 182 -15.93 12.73 7.03
N LYS A 183 -16.82 11.97 7.66
CA LYS A 183 -17.20 10.61 7.22
C LYS A 183 -17.53 10.51 5.74
N LYS A 184 -18.21 11.54 5.19
CA LYS A 184 -18.61 11.59 3.76
C LYS A 184 -17.42 11.60 2.79
N ASP A 185 -16.27 12.22 3.18
CA ASP A 185 -15.11 12.41 2.30
C ASP A 185 -13.99 11.39 2.55
N ARG A 186 -14.04 10.61 3.64
CA ARG A 186 -12.99 9.64 4.01
C ARG A 186 -12.72 8.61 2.92
N ALA A 187 -13.78 8.07 2.30
CA ALA A 187 -13.61 7.08 1.24
C ALA A 187 -12.86 7.65 0.03
N PHE A 188 -13.13 8.90 -0.33
CA PHE A 188 -12.46 9.58 -1.43
C PHE A 188 -11.00 9.89 -1.09
N SER A 189 -10.72 10.44 0.09
CA SER A 189 -9.36 10.67 0.57
C SER A 189 -8.55 9.36 0.62
N THR A 190 -9.15 8.28 1.13
CA THR A 190 -8.53 6.96 1.17
C THR A 190 -8.20 6.45 -0.23
N SER A 191 -9.08 6.64 -1.21
CA SER A 191 -8.82 6.24 -2.59
C SER A 191 -7.65 7.01 -3.21
N ILE A 192 -7.50 8.30 -2.88
CA ILE A 192 -6.40 9.13 -3.37
C ILE A 192 -5.07 8.62 -2.84
N PHE A 193 -4.92 8.47 -1.51
CA PHE A 193 -3.64 8.02 -1.00
C PHE A 193 -3.33 6.57 -1.39
N ASN A 194 -4.34 5.71 -1.51
CA ASN A 194 -4.15 4.34 -1.98
C ASN A 194 -3.68 4.28 -3.44
N ALA A 195 -4.10 5.24 -4.29
CA ALA A 195 -3.60 5.35 -5.66
C ALA A 195 -2.07 5.57 -5.70
N GLY A 196 -1.47 6.09 -4.62
CA GLY A 196 -0.02 6.18 -4.47
C GLY A 196 0.69 4.84 -4.62
N SER A 197 0.08 3.74 -4.19
CA SER A 197 0.64 2.39 -4.36
C SER A 197 0.79 2.01 -5.84
N THR A 198 -0.22 2.29 -6.65
CA THR A 198 -0.19 2.02 -8.08
C THR A 198 0.80 2.93 -8.81
N ILE A 199 0.84 4.22 -8.42
CA ILE A 199 1.80 5.17 -8.99
C ILE A 199 3.24 4.79 -8.62
N GLY A 200 3.49 4.35 -7.38
CA GLY A 200 4.80 3.82 -6.97
C GLY A 200 5.22 2.63 -7.83
N ALA A 201 4.34 1.63 -7.99
CA ALA A 201 4.61 0.47 -8.83
C ALA A 201 4.80 0.81 -10.32
N LEU A 202 4.11 1.84 -10.83
CA LEU A 202 4.22 2.30 -12.21
C LEU A 202 5.53 3.03 -12.50
N ILE A 203 6.00 3.86 -11.56
CA ILE A 203 7.23 4.65 -11.70
C ILE A 203 8.49 3.80 -11.44
N ALA A 204 8.41 2.82 -10.55
CA ALA A 204 9.54 2.01 -10.11
C ALA A 204 10.36 1.41 -11.27
N PRO A 205 9.77 0.73 -12.27
CA PRO A 205 10.54 0.12 -13.36
C PRO A 205 11.24 1.13 -14.26
N LEU A 206 10.79 2.39 -14.27
CA LEU A 206 11.42 3.44 -15.06
C LEU A 206 12.63 4.07 -14.35
N CYS A 207 12.54 4.24 -13.03
CA CYS A 207 13.56 4.95 -12.28
C CYS A 207 14.60 4.03 -11.60
N ILE A 208 14.19 2.90 -11.02
CA ILE A 208 15.08 2.09 -10.18
C ILE A 208 16.20 1.41 -10.98
N PRO A 209 15.94 0.65 -12.07
CA PRO A 209 17.02 0.03 -12.84
C PRO A 209 17.90 1.07 -13.53
N THR A 210 17.30 2.18 -14.00
CA THR A 210 18.04 3.28 -14.61
C THR A 210 19.00 3.94 -13.61
N LEU A 211 18.54 4.12 -12.36
CA LEU A 211 19.35 4.67 -11.27
C LEU A 211 20.50 3.72 -10.92
N ALA A 212 20.23 2.42 -10.78
CA ALA A 212 21.24 1.41 -10.51
C ALA A 212 22.31 1.40 -11.62
N ARG A 213 21.89 1.38 -12.89
CA ARG A 213 22.82 1.40 -14.04
C ARG A 213 23.63 2.70 -14.12
N TYR A 214 23.04 3.84 -13.78
CA TYR A 214 23.71 5.12 -13.75
C TYR A 214 24.87 5.13 -12.73
N PHE A 215 24.63 4.70 -11.49
CA PHE A 215 25.66 4.65 -10.45
C PHE A 215 26.71 3.58 -10.73
N GLN A 216 26.33 2.44 -11.30
CA GLN A 216 27.27 1.42 -11.74
C GLN A 216 28.27 1.97 -12.78
N ARG A 217 27.77 2.75 -13.76
CA ARG A 217 28.64 3.40 -14.76
C ARG A 217 29.55 4.47 -14.17
N MET A 218 29.15 5.10 -13.08
CA MET A 218 29.97 6.06 -12.34
C MET A 218 31.04 5.38 -11.45
N GLY A 219 31.02 4.05 -11.33
CA GLY A 219 31.93 3.30 -10.48
C GLY A 219 31.62 3.40 -8.99
N VAL A 220 30.37 3.69 -8.63
CA VAL A 220 29.89 3.74 -7.24
C VAL A 220 29.27 2.39 -6.90
N GLY A 221 30.07 1.49 -6.34
CA GLY A 221 29.66 0.11 -6.07
C GLY A 221 29.21 -0.64 -7.32
N ASN A 222 28.31 -1.57 -7.20
CA ASN A 222 27.64 -2.22 -8.32
C ASN A 222 26.35 -1.50 -8.75
N GLY A 223 26.07 -0.33 -8.13
CA GLY A 223 25.01 0.61 -8.49
C GLY A 223 23.66 0.32 -7.83
N TRP A 224 23.33 -0.94 -7.53
CA TRP A 224 22.10 -1.32 -6.86
C TRP A 224 22.02 -0.78 -5.42
N GLU A 225 23.13 -0.64 -4.74
CA GLU A 225 23.23 -0.08 -3.39
C GLU A 225 22.67 1.35 -3.36
N MET A 226 23.05 2.13 -4.36
CA MET A 226 22.60 3.51 -4.47
C MET A 226 21.11 3.63 -4.78
N ALA A 227 20.52 2.64 -5.48
CA ALA A 227 19.07 2.60 -5.67
C ALA A 227 18.35 2.48 -4.32
N PHE A 228 18.81 1.62 -3.41
CA PHE A 228 18.27 1.52 -2.05
C PHE A 228 18.46 2.79 -1.23
N ILE A 229 19.64 3.42 -1.30
CA ILE A 229 19.93 4.66 -0.56
C ILE A 229 19.04 5.81 -1.06
N VAL A 230 18.91 5.99 -2.37
CA VAL A 230 18.14 7.11 -2.94
C VAL A 230 16.66 6.93 -2.66
N ILE A 231 16.10 5.75 -2.91
CA ILE A 231 14.66 5.53 -2.69
C ILE A 231 14.33 5.52 -1.19
N GLY A 232 15.10 4.80 -0.35
CA GLY A 232 14.92 4.82 1.10
C GLY A 232 15.13 6.21 1.70
N GLY A 233 16.03 7.02 1.11
CA GLY A 233 16.27 8.41 1.46
C GLY A 233 15.05 9.32 1.28
N LEU A 234 14.15 9.02 0.31
CA LEU A 234 12.90 9.76 0.12
C LEU A 234 12.01 9.72 1.38
N GLY A 235 12.06 8.63 2.15
CA GLY A 235 11.32 8.52 3.41
C GLY A 235 11.81 9.55 4.45
N PHE A 236 13.12 9.78 4.55
CA PHE A 236 13.66 10.82 5.44
C PHE A 236 13.27 12.24 4.99
N ILE A 237 13.22 12.49 3.68
CA ILE A 237 12.71 13.76 3.13
C ILE A 237 11.24 13.93 3.53
N TRP A 238 10.43 12.88 3.36
CA TRP A 238 9.03 12.90 3.77
C TRP A 238 8.89 13.18 5.27
N MET A 239 9.71 12.57 6.13
CA MET A 239 9.70 12.81 7.57
C MET A 239 9.95 14.28 7.91
N GLY A 240 10.92 14.92 7.23
CA GLY A 240 11.18 16.35 7.37
C GLY A 240 9.93 17.18 7.06
N LEU A 241 9.29 16.92 5.92
CA LEU A 241 8.04 17.61 5.54
C LEU A 241 6.92 17.35 6.57
N TRP A 242 6.76 16.10 7.03
CA TRP A 242 5.73 15.75 8.00
C TRP A 242 5.86 16.46 9.35
N ILE A 243 7.07 16.60 9.86
CA ILE A 243 7.34 17.29 11.14
C ILE A 243 6.78 18.71 11.10
N PHE A 244 6.97 19.43 9.97
CA PHE A 244 6.54 20.82 9.82
C PHE A 244 5.06 20.94 9.43
N MET A 245 4.56 20.08 8.56
CA MET A 245 3.24 20.22 7.97
C MET A 245 2.13 19.61 8.83
N TYR A 246 2.38 18.48 9.51
CA TYR A 246 1.33 17.83 10.28
C TYR A 246 1.26 18.35 11.71
N LYS A 247 0.07 18.84 12.05
CA LYS A 247 -0.45 19.07 13.41
C LYS A 247 -1.87 18.54 13.45
N LYS A 248 -2.47 18.39 14.64
CA LYS A 248 -3.90 18.10 14.70
C LYS A 248 -4.70 19.23 14.08
N PRO A 249 -5.92 18.97 13.51
CA PRO A 249 -6.70 19.99 12.83
C PRO A 249 -6.98 21.23 13.69
N ASP A 250 -7.27 21.03 14.98
CA ASP A 250 -7.53 22.07 15.98
C ASP A 250 -6.27 22.88 16.38
N GLU A 251 -5.10 22.30 16.26
CA GLU A 251 -3.79 22.92 16.58
C GLU A 251 -3.09 23.48 15.32
N ASN A 252 -3.64 23.26 14.12
CA ASN A 252 -2.96 23.58 12.87
C ASN A 252 -3.27 25.03 12.42
N PRO A 253 -2.25 25.92 12.38
CA PRO A 253 -2.47 27.32 12.02
C PRO A 253 -2.92 27.53 10.56
N HIS A 254 -2.76 26.52 9.69
CA HIS A 254 -3.17 26.57 8.30
C HIS A 254 -4.63 26.11 8.07
N VAL A 255 -5.29 25.59 9.10
CA VAL A 255 -6.70 25.21 9.08
C VAL A 255 -7.51 26.35 9.68
N ASN A 256 -8.33 27.01 8.87
CA ASN A 256 -9.18 28.09 9.37
C ASN A 256 -10.45 27.54 10.05
N ALA A 257 -11.18 28.40 10.75
CA ALA A 257 -12.39 28.03 11.48
C ALA A 257 -13.46 27.37 10.59
N ALA A 258 -13.58 27.80 9.33
CA ALA A 258 -14.52 27.22 8.38
C ALA A 258 -14.14 25.79 7.97
N GLU A 259 -12.85 25.50 7.78
CA GLU A 259 -12.36 24.14 7.50
C GLU A 259 -12.45 23.26 8.73
N LEU A 260 -12.13 23.78 9.92
CA LEU A 260 -12.24 23.03 11.17
C LEU A 260 -13.70 22.61 11.42
N ALA A 261 -14.66 23.53 11.29
CA ALA A 261 -16.08 23.21 11.39
C ALA A 261 -16.53 22.16 10.37
N TYR A 262 -15.97 22.21 9.15
CA TYR A 262 -16.24 21.20 8.14
C TYR A 262 -15.68 19.82 8.51
N ILE A 263 -14.49 19.75 9.07
CA ILE A 263 -13.86 18.51 9.54
C ILE A 263 -14.66 17.89 10.69
N GLU A 264 -15.14 18.74 11.59
CA GLU A 264 -15.83 18.33 12.84
C GLU A 264 -17.34 18.12 12.68
N GLN A 265 -17.92 18.40 11.52
CA GLN A 265 -19.38 18.33 11.29
C GLN A 265 -20.06 17.01 11.72
N ASP A 266 -19.29 15.94 11.87
CA ASP A 266 -19.81 14.65 12.31
C ASP A 266 -19.78 14.48 13.84
N LYS A 267 -19.04 15.35 14.60
CA LYS A 267 -18.94 15.26 16.06
C LYS A 267 -20.24 15.72 16.71
N ASP A 268 -20.82 16.81 16.24
CA ASP A 268 -22.08 17.37 16.76
C ASP A 268 -23.23 16.38 16.61
N ASN A 269 -23.26 15.64 15.50
CA ASN A 269 -24.27 14.58 15.27
C ASN A 269 -24.13 13.36 16.18
N GLU A 270 -22.97 13.12 16.79
CA GLU A 270 -22.76 12.03 17.75
C GLU A 270 -23.09 12.44 19.18
N GLU A 271 -22.86 13.70 19.54
CA GLU A 271 -23.23 14.25 20.86
C GLU A 271 -24.75 14.40 20.98
N ASP A 272 -25.45 14.86 19.95
CA ASP A 272 -26.92 14.94 19.90
C ASP A 272 -27.57 13.56 19.96
N LYS A 273 -26.97 12.54 19.35
CA LYS A 273 -27.47 11.15 19.45
C LYS A 273 -27.22 10.52 20.81
N LYS A 274 -26.18 10.92 21.53
CA LYS A 274 -25.95 10.49 22.91
C LYS A 274 -26.90 11.17 23.89
N ALA A 275 -27.34 12.38 23.59
CA ALA A 275 -28.29 13.14 24.42
C ALA A 275 -29.75 12.67 24.26
N THR A 276 -30.12 12.09 23.12
CA THR A 276 -31.51 11.72 22.76
C THR A 276 -31.85 10.25 22.85
N THR A 277 -30.89 9.36 23.08
CA THR A 277 -31.17 7.94 23.25
C THR A 277 -30.68 7.47 24.62
N PRO A 278 -31.54 6.91 25.50
CA PRO A 278 -31.06 6.26 26.72
C PRO A 278 -30.09 5.15 26.31
N THR A 279 -28.89 5.27 26.78
CA THR A 279 -27.81 4.32 26.61
C THR A 279 -28.24 2.85 26.65
N THR A 280 -28.46 2.26 25.50
CA THR A 280 -28.29 0.84 25.35
C THR A 280 -26.79 0.60 25.22
N LYS A 281 -26.25 0.04 26.30
CA LYS A 281 -24.96 -0.63 26.51
C LYS A 281 -23.95 -0.47 25.35
N ASP A 282 -22.78 0.06 25.71
CA ASP A 282 -21.53 -0.03 24.98
C ASP A 282 -21.59 -1.07 23.86
N GLU A 283 -21.49 -0.66 22.60
CA GLU A 283 -21.08 -1.56 21.52
C GLU A 283 -19.67 -2.04 21.90
N LYS A 284 -19.61 -3.11 22.71
CA LYS A 284 -18.37 -3.75 23.09
C LYS A 284 -17.65 -4.09 21.80
N SER A 285 -16.52 -3.45 21.56
CA SER A 285 -15.63 -3.82 20.49
C SER A 285 -15.36 -5.32 20.62
N ILE A 286 -15.66 -6.08 19.55
CA ILE A 286 -15.46 -7.52 19.54
C ILE A 286 -13.95 -7.75 19.68
N SER A 287 -13.54 -8.55 20.68
CA SER A 287 -12.14 -8.91 20.87
C SER A 287 -11.60 -9.62 19.61
N PHE A 288 -10.32 -9.43 19.30
CA PHE A 288 -9.66 -10.06 18.16
C PHE A 288 -9.96 -11.56 18.04
N LEU A 289 -9.84 -12.31 19.13
CA LEU A 289 -10.14 -13.75 19.13
C LEU A 289 -11.63 -14.07 18.95
N GLN A 290 -12.52 -13.18 19.41
CA GLN A 290 -13.96 -13.36 19.20
C GLN A 290 -14.36 -13.16 17.74
N CYS A 291 -13.62 -12.37 16.96
CA CYS A 291 -13.89 -12.19 15.53
C CYS A 291 -13.88 -13.53 14.78
N PHE A 292 -13.02 -14.47 15.16
CA PHE A 292 -12.95 -15.80 14.54
C PHE A 292 -14.14 -16.72 14.81
N LYS A 293 -15.06 -16.34 15.69
CA LYS A 293 -16.34 -17.07 15.90
C LYS A 293 -17.35 -16.79 14.78
N TYR A 294 -17.14 -15.76 13.98
CA TYR A 294 -18.06 -15.37 12.91
C TYR A 294 -17.64 -16.00 11.57
N PRO A 295 -18.54 -16.72 10.87
CA PRO A 295 -18.26 -17.31 9.56
C PRO A 295 -17.80 -16.26 8.52
N GLN A 296 -18.32 -15.03 8.63
CA GLN A 296 -17.98 -13.93 7.75
C GLN A 296 -16.49 -13.54 7.85
N THR A 297 -15.89 -13.64 9.04
CA THR A 297 -14.46 -13.41 9.23
C THR A 297 -13.64 -14.43 8.47
N TRP A 298 -14.03 -15.69 8.50
CA TRP A 298 -13.37 -16.76 7.75
C TRP A 298 -13.54 -16.58 6.24
N ALA A 299 -14.70 -16.11 5.79
CA ALA A 299 -14.90 -15.79 4.37
C ALA A 299 -13.95 -14.70 3.90
N VAL A 300 -13.75 -13.64 4.70
CA VAL A 300 -12.77 -12.57 4.41
C VAL A 300 -11.34 -13.12 4.47
N PHE A 301 -11.02 -13.93 5.50
CA PHE A 301 -9.71 -14.55 5.67
C PHE A 301 -9.33 -15.38 4.44
N PHE A 302 -10.15 -16.37 4.07
CA PHE A 302 -9.86 -17.24 2.92
C PHE A 302 -9.91 -16.49 1.59
N GLY A 303 -10.84 -15.54 1.45
CA GLY A 303 -10.88 -14.69 0.27
C GLY A 303 -9.58 -13.91 0.05
N LYS A 304 -9.08 -13.25 1.07
CA LYS A 304 -7.80 -12.52 1.02
C LYS A 304 -6.61 -13.47 0.89
N PHE A 305 -6.62 -14.60 1.60
CA PHE A 305 -5.59 -15.61 1.47
C PHE A 305 -5.42 -16.10 0.03
N MET A 306 -6.51 -16.42 -0.66
CA MET A 306 -6.46 -16.94 -2.03
C MET A 306 -6.09 -15.89 -3.07
N THR A 307 -6.38 -14.62 -2.83
CA THR A 307 -6.20 -13.57 -3.85
C THR A 307 -4.92 -12.78 -3.68
N ASP A 308 -4.56 -12.39 -2.46
CA ASP A 308 -3.43 -11.47 -2.24
C ASP A 308 -2.07 -12.11 -2.57
N GLY A 309 -1.92 -13.43 -2.35
CA GLY A 309 -0.70 -14.15 -2.73
C GLY A 309 -0.38 -14.01 -4.22
N VAL A 310 -1.41 -14.11 -5.08
CA VAL A 310 -1.25 -13.95 -6.53
C VAL A 310 -0.77 -12.53 -6.88
N TRP A 311 -1.34 -11.51 -6.23
CA TRP A 311 -0.90 -10.13 -6.44
C TRP A 311 0.55 -9.91 -6.03
N TRP A 312 0.94 -10.37 -4.86
CA TRP A 312 2.30 -10.24 -4.35
C TRP A 312 3.30 -11.01 -5.23
N PHE A 313 2.89 -12.17 -5.76
CA PHE A 313 3.69 -12.91 -6.72
C PHE A 313 3.95 -12.09 -7.98
N PHE A 314 2.94 -11.51 -8.59
CA PHE A 314 3.14 -10.64 -9.75
C PHE A 314 4.04 -9.44 -9.42
N LEU A 315 3.88 -8.84 -8.25
CA LEU A 315 4.67 -7.69 -7.83
C LEU A 315 6.17 -8.04 -7.68
N PHE A 316 6.48 -9.20 -7.11
CA PHE A 316 7.86 -9.59 -6.82
C PHE A 316 8.55 -10.27 -8.00
N TRP A 317 7.83 -11.04 -8.81
CA TRP A 317 8.42 -11.93 -9.81
C TRP A 317 8.27 -11.46 -11.25
N ALA A 318 7.40 -10.50 -11.59
CA ALA A 318 7.23 -10.05 -12.96
C ALA A 318 8.52 -9.53 -13.62
N PRO A 319 9.41 -8.76 -12.94
CA PRO A 319 10.67 -8.34 -13.54
C PRO A 319 11.59 -9.52 -13.85
N ALA A 320 11.71 -10.47 -12.92
CA ALA A 320 12.52 -11.68 -13.12
C ALA A 320 11.98 -12.54 -14.27
N TYR A 321 10.67 -12.72 -14.36
CA TYR A 321 10.04 -13.45 -15.46
C TYR A 321 10.38 -12.84 -16.83
N ILE A 322 10.37 -11.50 -16.93
CA ILE A 322 10.73 -10.81 -18.17
C ILE A 322 12.21 -11.04 -18.53
N SER A 323 13.09 -10.98 -17.53
CA SER A 323 14.54 -11.21 -17.71
C SER A 323 14.83 -12.65 -18.09
N ASP A 324 14.27 -13.64 -17.38
CA ASP A 324 14.56 -15.05 -17.59
C ASP A 324 13.97 -15.63 -18.88
N VAL A 325 12.71 -15.29 -19.18
CA VAL A 325 11.99 -15.89 -20.32
C VAL A 325 12.30 -15.16 -21.63
N TYR A 326 12.47 -13.84 -21.58
CA TYR A 326 12.64 -13.03 -22.79
C TYR A 326 14.05 -12.46 -22.96
N GLY A 327 14.92 -12.57 -21.95
CA GLY A 327 16.29 -12.06 -21.99
C GLY A 327 16.39 -10.53 -21.91
N PHE A 328 15.33 -9.85 -21.46
CA PHE A 328 15.33 -8.41 -21.30
C PHE A 328 15.72 -8.03 -19.87
N SER A 329 16.98 -7.58 -19.69
CA SER A 329 17.42 -7.02 -18.41
C SER A 329 16.55 -5.81 -18.00
N SER A 330 16.27 -5.68 -16.71
CA SER A 330 15.35 -4.69 -16.14
C SER A 330 15.74 -3.22 -16.44
N ASP A 331 17.00 -2.96 -16.80
CA ASP A 331 17.49 -1.63 -17.21
C ASP A 331 17.26 -1.32 -18.69
N THR A 332 16.79 -2.30 -19.49
CA THR A 332 16.49 -2.07 -20.90
C THR A 332 15.17 -1.31 -21.08
N PRO A 333 15.09 -0.39 -22.07
CA PRO A 333 13.85 0.33 -22.35
C PRO A 333 12.66 -0.61 -22.62
N THR A 334 12.90 -1.76 -23.25
CA THR A 334 11.87 -2.74 -23.53
C THR A 334 11.31 -3.35 -22.25
N ALA A 335 12.16 -3.83 -21.33
CA ALA A 335 11.71 -4.38 -20.05
C ALA A 335 10.95 -3.32 -19.22
N GLN A 336 11.49 -2.12 -19.13
CA GLN A 336 10.85 -1.00 -18.43
C GLN A 336 9.46 -0.71 -18.99
N MET A 337 9.33 -0.68 -20.33
CA MET A 337 8.04 -0.45 -21.00
C MET A 337 7.06 -1.60 -20.73
N LEU A 338 7.51 -2.86 -20.77
CA LEU A 338 6.66 -4.02 -20.50
C LEU A 338 6.11 -4.00 -19.07
N ILE A 339 6.97 -3.75 -18.08
CA ILE A 339 6.56 -3.67 -16.67
C ILE A 339 5.65 -2.44 -16.45
N PHE A 340 5.98 -1.30 -17.06
CA PHE A 340 5.14 -0.11 -17.02
C PHE A 340 3.74 -0.41 -17.58
N VAL A 341 3.62 -1.02 -18.76
CA VAL A 341 2.34 -1.38 -19.37
C VAL A 341 1.55 -2.36 -18.52
N LEU A 342 2.21 -3.35 -17.91
CA LEU A 342 1.58 -4.28 -16.99
C LEU A 342 0.86 -3.54 -15.84
N TYR A 343 1.56 -2.64 -15.17
CA TYR A 343 0.97 -1.87 -14.08
C TYR A 343 -0.02 -0.79 -14.57
N ALA A 344 0.19 -0.22 -15.76
CA ALA A 344 -0.77 0.70 -16.37
C ALA A 344 -2.12 0.01 -16.65
N ILE A 345 -2.09 -1.23 -17.14
CA ILE A 345 -3.31 -2.05 -17.31
C ILE A 345 -3.97 -2.31 -15.95
N THR A 346 -3.19 -2.56 -14.90
CA THR A 346 -3.71 -2.77 -13.55
C THR A 346 -4.53 -1.56 -13.03
N MET A 347 -4.25 -0.34 -13.49
CA MET A 347 -5.04 0.86 -13.14
C MET A 347 -6.50 0.79 -13.64
N LEU A 348 -6.83 -0.07 -14.58
CA LEU A 348 -8.23 -0.31 -14.99
C LEU A 348 -9.10 -0.77 -13.81
N SER A 349 -8.50 -1.25 -12.73
CA SER A 349 -9.18 -1.58 -11.47
C SER A 349 -10.03 -0.43 -10.89
N VAL A 350 -9.69 0.82 -11.19
CA VAL A 350 -10.49 2.00 -10.80
C VAL A 350 -11.92 1.89 -11.31
N TYR A 351 -12.10 1.36 -12.51
CA TYR A 351 -13.43 1.12 -13.09
C TYR A 351 -14.11 -0.11 -12.47
N GLY A 352 -13.36 -1.06 -11.95
CA GLY A 352 -13.89 -2.26 -11.29
C GLY A 352 -14.74 -1.95 -10.06
N GLY A 353 -14.43 -0.89 -9.33
CA GLY A 353 -15.25 -0.39 -8.22
C GLY A 353 -16.66 0.09 -8.64
N LYS A 354 -16.86 0.42 -9.90
CA LYS A 354 -18.17 0.84 -10.45
C LYS A 354 -19.06 -0.34 -10.89
N LEU A 355 -18.50 -1.51 -11.09
CA LEU A 355 -19.25 -2.67 -11.59
C LEU A 355 -20.45 -3.05 -10.71
N PRO A 356 -20.36 -3.09 -9.37
CA PRO A 356 -21.54 -3.34 -8.53
C PRO A 356 -22.66 -2.33 -8.76
N THR A 357 -22.33 -1.04 -8.88
CA THR A 357 -23.31 0.01 -9.16
C THR A 357 -24.00 -0.18 -10.52
N ILE A 358 -23.25 -0.59 -11.53
CA ILE A 358 -23.81 -0.90 -12.87
C ILE A 358 -24.77 -2.10 -12.77
N ILE A 359 -24.39 -3.14 -12.00
CA ILE A 359 -25.23 -4.31 -11.78
C ILE A 359 -26.53 -3.91 -11.07
N ILE A 360 -26.45 -3.13 -9.99
CA ILE A 360 -27.61 -2.62 -9.24
C ILE A 360 -28.57 -1.88 -10.19
N ASN A 361 -28.04 -0.92 -10.96
CA ASN A 361 -28.84 -0.09 -11.84
C ASN A 361 -29.51 -0.89 -12.98
N LYS A 362 -28.86 -1.96 -13.46
CA LYS A 362 -29.42 -2.80 -14.54
C LYS A 362 -30.37 -3.90 -14.05
N THR A 363 -30.14 -4.43 -12.86
CA THR A 363 -30.83 -5.64 -12.38
C THR A 363 -31.71 -5.43 -11.18
N GLY A 364 -31.64 -4.28 -10.51
CA GLY A 364 -32.37 -3.99 -9.26
C GLY A 364 -31.94 -4.85 -8.06
N LYS A 365 -30.81 -5.56 -8.15
CA LYS A 365 -30.28 -6.38 -7.05
C LYS A 365 -29.89 -5.54 -5.86
N ASN A 366 -29.97 -6.12 -4.66
CA ASN A 366 -29.43 -5.45 -3.46
C ASN A 366 -27.91 -5.26 -3.56
N PRO A 367 -27.32 -4.27 -2.87
CA PRO A 367 -25.89 -3.95 -2.94
C PRO A 367 -24.97 -5.13 -2.65
N TYR A 368 -25.30 -5.97 -1.66
CA TYR A 368 -24.51 -7.14 -1.31
C TYR A 368 -24.46 -8.16 -2.47
N ALA A 369 -25.61 -8.52 -3.02
CA ALA A 369 -25.69 -9.47 -4.14
C ALA A 369 -24.98 -8.96 -5.39
N ALA A 370 -25.07 -7.66 -5.67
CA ALA A 370 -24.37 -7.04 -6.79
C ALA A 370 -22.85 -7.06 -6.60
N ARG A 371 -22.35 -6.80 -5.38
CA ARG A 371 -20.90 -6.91 -5.06
C ARG A 371 -20.41 -8.34 -5.16
N MET A 372 -21.16 -9.32 -4.63
CA MET A 372 -20.79 -10.74 -4.75
C MET A 372 -20.72 -11.19 -6.21
N GLN A 373 -21.67 -10.73 -7.04
CA GLN A 373 -21.64 -11.01 -8.48
C GLN A 373 -20.44 -10.35 -9.18
N ALA A 374 -20.12 -9.10 -8.86
CA ALA A 374 -18.94 -8.42 -9.40
C ALA A 374 -17.64 -9.13 -8.97
N MET A 375 -17.52 -9.52 -7.71
CA MET A 375 -16.36 -10.26 -7.20
C MET A 375 -16.22 -11.62 -7.88
N PHE A 376 -17.31 -12.32 -8.15
CA PHE A 376 -17.28 -13.58 -8.90
C PHE A 376 -16.76 -13.36 -10.32
N ILE A 377 -17.21 -12.32 -11.02
CA ILE A 377 -16.71 -11.98 -12.34
C ILE A 377 -15.21 -11.70 -12.31
N PHE A 378 -14.74 -10.87 -11.35
CA PHE A 378 -13.31 -10.56 -11.24
C PHE A 378 -12.46 -11.78 -10.89
N ALA A 379 -12.97 -12.73 -10.13
CA ALA A 379 -12.26 -13.95 -9.77
C ALA A 379 -11.96 -14.87 -10.98
N LEU A 380 -12.67 -14.72 -12.10
CA LEU A 380 -12.46 -15.51 -13.31
C LEU A 380 -11.25 -15.02 -14.14
N PHE A 381 -10.92 -13.72 -14.08
CA PHE A 381 -9.86 -13.15 -14.93
C PHE A 381 -8.45 -13.68 -14.61
N PRO A 382 -8.04 -13.91 -13.35
CA PRO A 382 -6.73 -14.50 -13.06
C PRO A 382 -6.51 -15.89 -13.69
N LEU A 383 -7.58 -16.63 -14.02
CA LEU A 383 -7.47 -17.89 -14.74
C LEU A 383 -6.86 -17.71 -16.15
N LEU A 384 -6.96 -16.52 -16.73
CA LEU A 384 -6.31 -16.21 -18.00
C LEU A 384 -4.78 -16.33 -17.91
N ALA A 385 -4.20 -16.16 -16.71
CA ALA A 385 -2.76 -16.31 -16.50
C ALA A 385 -2.23 -17.71 -16.87
N LEU A 386 -3.09 -18.74 -16.86
CA LEU A 386 -2.75 -20.08 -17.33
C LEU A 386 -2.35 -20.11 -18.82
N PHE A 387 -2.81 -19.14 -19.60
CA PHE A 387 -2.49 -19.00 -21.02
C PHE A 387 -1.29 -18.07 -21.27
N ALA A 388 -0.75 -17.41 -20.23
CA ALA A 388 0.34 -16.45 -20.38
C ALA A 388 1.58 -17.11 -21.02
N GLN A 389 2.04 -18.24 -20.48
CA GLN A 389 3.22 -18.93 -20.98
C GLN A 389 3.02 -19.56 -22.37
N PRO A 390 1.93 -20.29 -22.66
CA PRO A 390 1.68 -20.81 -24.02
C PRO A 390 1.61 -19.72 -25.08
N LEU A 391 0.91 -18.62 -24.82
CA LEU A 391 0.78 -17.51 -25.78
C LEU A 391 2.06 -16.64 -25.85
N GLY A 392 2.89 -16.66 -24.83
CA GLY A 392 4.18 -15.98 -24.81
C GLY A 392 5.32 -16.72 -25.53
N ASN A 393 5.05 -17.88 -26.14
CA ASN A 393 6.07 -18.65 -26.83
C ASN A 393 6.48 -17.97 -28.15
N LYS A 394 7.75 -17.53 -28.23
CA LYS A 394 8.33 -16.86 -29.40
C LYS A 394 8.34 -17.74 -30.65
N GLU A 395 8.53 -19.04 -30.49
CA GLU A 395 8.58 -19.98 -31.59
C GLU A 395 7.23 -20.10 -32.31
N VAL A 396 6.13 -19.92 -31.58
CA VAL A 396 4.76 -20.04 -32.10
C VAL A 396 4.21 -18.70 -32.56
N PHE A 397 4.41 -17.62 -31.79
CA PHE A 397 3.76 -16.32 -32.00
C PHE A 397 4.74 -15.21 -32.43
N GLY A 398 6.01 -15.54 -32.65
CA GLY A 398 7.04 -14.62 -33.13
C GLY A 398 7.69 -13.76 -32.04
N GLU A 399 8.59 -12.89 -32.45
CA GLU A 399 9.46 -12.12 -31.55
C GLU A 399 8.70 -11.20 -30.56
N GLN A 400 7.50 -10.79 -30.89
CA GLN A 400 6.67 -9.91 -30.05
C GLN A 400 5.70 -10.67 -29.14
N ALA A 401 5.83 -12.00 -29.03
CA ALA A 401 4.94 -12.84 -28.21
C ALA A 401 4.92 -12.43 -26.73
N TYR A 402 5.96 -11.73 -26.22
CA TYR A 402 6.02 -11.20 -24.86
C TYR A 402 4.87 -10.26 -24.49
N TRP A 403 4.19 -9.66 -25.45
CA TRP A 403 3.03 -8.81 -25.16
C TRP A 403 1.84 -9.58 -24.59
N PHE A 404 1.63 -10.84 -25.00
CA PHE A 404 0.51 -11.63 -24.52
C PHE A 404 0.56 -11.85 -22.98
N PRO A 405 1.66 -12.37 -22.39
CA PRO A 405 1.75 -12.51 -20.94
C PRO A 405 1.60 -11.18 -20.21
N ILE A 406 2.21 -10.11 -20.71
CA ILE A 406 2.15 -8.78 -20.07
C ILE A 406 0.70 -8.27 -19.99
N ILE A 407 -0.05 -8.36 -21.09
CA ILE A 407 -1.45 -7.95 -21.13
C ILE A 407 -2.31 -8.85 -20.23
N ILE A 408 -2.10 -10.16 -20.29
CA ILE A 408 -2.86 -11.14 -19.48
C ILE A 408 -2.62 -10.93 -18.00
N ILE A 409 -1.37 -10.79 -17.57
CA ILE A 409 -0.99 -10.55 -16.17
C ILE A 409 -1.51 -9.18 -15.70
N GLY A 410 -1.42 -8.15 -16.56
CA GLY A 410 -1.98 -6.84 -16.28
C GLY A 410 -3.49 -6.86 -16.04
N ILE A 411 -4.25 -7.58 -16.89
CA ILE A 411 -5.70 -7.77 -16.74
C ILE A 411 -6.01 -8.57 -15.46
N ALA A 412 -5.26 -9.64 -15.18
CA ALA A 412 -5.40 -10.41 -13.95
C ALA A 412 -5.15 -9.54 -12.71
N GLY A 413 -4.12 -8.68 -12.75
CA GLY A 413 -3.82 -7.70 -11.69
C GLY A 413 -4.94 -6.67 -11.52
N ALA A 414 -5.50 -6.13 -12.61
CA ALA A 414 -6.62 -5.21 -12.57
C ALA A 414 -7.87 -5.86 -11.93
N ALA A 415 -8.15 -7.10 -12.28
CA ALA A 415 -9.27 -7.85 -11.72
C ALA A 415 -9.06 -8.14 -10.23
N HIS A 416 -7.83 -8.52 -9.82
CA HIS A 416 -7.49 -8.70 -8.41
C HIS A 416 -7.71 -7.42 -7.59
N GLN A 417 -7.21 -6.28 -8.05
CA GLN A 417 -7.38 -5.00 -7.35
C GLN A 417 -8.86 -4.58 -7.28
N SER A 418 -9.63 -4.83 -8.34
CA SER A 418 -11.08 -4.62 -8.35
C SER A 418 -11.80 -5.51 -7.32
N TRP A 419 -11.41 -6.78 -7.24
CA TRP A 419 -11.93 -7.73 -6.27
C TRP A 419 -11.59 -7.30 -4.84
N SER A 420 -10.33 -6.92 -4.60
CA SER A 420 -9.85 -6.48 -3.28
C SER A 420 -10.58 -5.22 -2.78
N ALA A 421 -10.86 -4.25 -3.65
CA ALA A 421 -11.64 -3.07 -3.29
C ALA A 421 -13.08 -3.43 -2.89
N ASN A 422 -13.69 -4.40 -3.57
CA ASN A 422 -15.03 -4.84 -3.27
C ASN A 422 -15.13 -5.61 -1.93
N ILE A 423 -14.16 -6.47 -1.58
CA ILE A 423 -14.20 -7.20 -0.32
C ILE A 423 -14.10 -6.26 0.89
N TYR A 424 -13.29 -5.20 0.82
CA TYR A 424 -13.24 -4.18 1.88
C TYR A 424 -14.58 -3.47 2.05
N SER A 425 -15.30 -3.21 0.96
CA SER A 425 -16.65 -2.65 1.01
C SER A 425 -17.65 -3.63 1.66
N VAL A 426 -17.56 -4.92 1.33
CA VAL A 426 -18.38 -5.99 1.93
C VAL A 426 -18.13 -6.11 3.44
N VAL A 427 -16.87 -5.99 3.89
CA VAL A 427 -16.55 -5.94 5.32
C VAL A 427 -17.27 -4.78 6.02
N GLY A 428 -17.27 -3.60 5.38
CA GLY A 428 -17.98 -2.42 5.90
C GLY A 428 -19.49 -2.61 6.01
N ASP A 429 -20.08 -3.44 5.14
CA ASP A 429 -21.52 -3.74 5.17
C ASP A 429 -21.89 -4.82 6.22
N MET A 430 -20.99 -5.77 6.50
CA MET A 430 -21.27 -6.93 7.34
C MET A 430 -20.93 -6.75 8.82
N PHE A 431 -19.98 -5.86 9.15
CA PHE A 431 -19.45 -5.73 10.50
C PHE A 431 -19.73 -4.37 11.14
N PRO A 432 -19.91 -4.30 12.47
CA PRO A 432 -20.00 -3.03 13.18
C PRO A 432 -18.75 -2.17 12.98
N LYS A 433 -18.91 -0.86 12.97
CA LYS A 433 -17.80 0.11 12.74
C LYS A 433 -16.60 -0.11 13.66
N SER A 434 -16.85 -0.48 14.93
CA SER A 434 -15.81 -0.77 15.93
C SER A 434 -14.94 -2.00 15.61
N THR A 435 -15.39 -2.87 14.70
CA THR A 435 -14.76 -4.16 14.39
C THR A 435 -14.14 -4.21 12.97
N ILE A 436 -14.53 -3.29 12.10
CA ILE A 436 -14.09 -3.26 10.70
C ILE A 436 -12.56 -3.29 10.59
N ALA A 437 -11.84 -2.44 11.34
CA ALA A 437 -10.37 -2.37 11.30
C ALA A 437 -9.72 -3.72 11.70
N THR A 438 -10.30 -4.41 12.68
CA THR A 438 -9.84 -5.74 13.12
C THR A 438 -10.02 -6.78 12.02
N ILE A 439 -11.18 -6.80 11.36
CA ILE A 439 -11.44 -7.75 10.25
C ILE A 439 -10.56 -7.48 9.03
N VAL A 440 -10.34 -6.20 8.71
CA VAL A 440 -9.39 -5.80 7.66
C VAL A 440 -7.97 -6.25 8.00
N GLY A 441 -7.55 -6.11 9.26
CA GLY A 441 -6.25 -6.59 9.74
C GLY A 441 -6.10 -8.12 9.64
N ILE A 442 -7.15 -8.88 9.99
CA ILE A 442 -7.19 -10.34 9.82
C ILE A 442 -7.07 -10.72 8.33
N GLY A 443 -7.77 -10.00 7.44
CA GLY A 443 -7.65 -10.19 6.00
C GLY A 443 -6.24 -9.88 5.48
N GLY A 444 -5.64 -8.78 5.94
CA GLY A 444 -4.26 -8.42 5.59
C GLY A 444 -3.22 -9.45 6.05
N MET A 445 -3.39 -9.98 7.27
CA MET A 445 -2.59 -11.10 7.77
C MET A 445 -2.72 -12.34 6.88
N ALA A 446 -3.96 -12.70 6.50
CA ALA A 446 -4.20 -13.85 5.61
C ALA A 446 -3.51 -13.68 4.26
N GLY A 447 -3.58 -12.49 3.67
CA GLY A 447 -2.87 -12.16 2.42
C GLY A 447 -1.35 -12.25 2.56
N GLY A 448 -0.78 -11.78 3.68
CA GLY A 448 0.65 -11.90 3.95
C GLY A 448 1.12 -13.34 4.15
N ILE A 449 0.30 -14.18 4.82
CA ILE A 449 0.57 -15.62 4.96
C ILE A 449 0.55 -16.31 3.58
N SER A 450 -0.43 -15.97 2.74
CA SER A 450 -0.50 -16.48 1.37
C SER A 450 0.72 -16.08 0.55
N SER A 451 1.12 -14.80 0.65
CA SER A 451 2.34 -14.31 0.00
C SER A 451 3.59 -15.05 0.48
N PHE A 452 3.69 -15.32 1.78
CA PHE A 452 4.78 -16.14 2.33
C PHE A 452 4.83 -17.51 1.66
N LEU A 453 3.70 -18.22 1.62
CA LEU A 453 3.64 -19.57 1.06
C LEU A 453 3.95 -19.64 -0.43
N ILE A 454 3.53 -18.63 -1.21
CA ILE A 454 3.75 -18.63 -2.66
C ILE A 454 5.19 -18.22 -3.03
N ASN A 455 5.94 -17.59 -2.13
CA ASN A 455 7.34 -17.20 -2.36
C ASN A 455 8.34 -18.22 -1.80
N MET A 456 7.88 -19.23 -1.03
CA MET A 456 8.67 -20.36 -0.56
C MET A 456 8.77 -21.44 -1.62
#